data_2e7257234d142d830c7a399076fb9f30
#
_entry.id   2e7257234d142d830c7a399076fb9f30
#
_cell.length_a   1.000
_cell.length_b   1.000
_cell.length_c   1.000
_cell.angle_alpha   90.00
_cell.angle_beta   90.00
_cell.angle_gamma   90.00
#
_symmetry.space_group_name_H-M   'P 1'
#
loop_
_entity.id
_entity.type
_entity.pdbx_description
1 polymer ?
#
loop_
_entity_poly.entity_id
_entity_poly.type
_entity_poly.pdbx_seq_one_letter_code
_entity_poly.pdbx_strand_id
1 'polypeptide(L)'
;MLRRDTKKVIAVFGSAVSEKDSIEYANAVRIGRIIGTEGYNLLCGGYGGVMEAICKGCHETAGRCRGIGLYHFTKPPNQYINGFITVPTLGERLNYFIAHSDIFLALSGGIGTVTEVMFVWDLLKSGQITEKPVLLYGEGWESFLTSLREGFIIDTAYFRHVLPVG
;
A
#
# COMPACT_ATOMS: atom_id res chain seq x y z
N MET A 1 13.24 -24.30 -15.48
CA MET A 1 12.36 -23.21 -15.91
C MET A 1 11.53 -22.76 -14.71
N LEU A 2 11.94 -21.71 -14.04
CA LEU A 2 11.23 -21.18 -12.86
C LEU A 2 9.87 -20.64 -13.35
N ARG A 3 8.76 -21.23 -12.88
CA ARG A 3 7.42 -20.68 -13.10
C ARG A 3 7.44 -19.24 -12.58
N ARG A 4 7.29 -18.25 -13.44
CA ARG A 4 6.97 -16.88 -13.04
C ARG A 4 5.71 -16.97 -12.19
N ASP A 5 5.79 -16.49 -10.95
CA ASP A 5 4.63 -16.33 -10.09
C ASP A 5 3.69 -15.35 -10.81
N THR A 6 2.63 -15.88 -11.42
CA THR A 6 1.69 -15.09 -12.25
C THR A 6 0.65 -14.39 -11.40
N LYS A 7 0.75 -14.50 -10.07
CA LYS A 7 -0.18 -13.82 -9.16
C LYS A 7 0.01 -12.32 -9.23
N LYS A 8 -1.10 -11.60 -9.34
CA LYS A 8 -1.11 -10.14 -9.24
C LYS A 8 -0.65 -9.67 -7.88
N VAL A 9 -0.06 -8.51 -7.83
CA VAL A 9 0.52 -7.91 -6.62
C VAL A 9 -0.25 -6.64 -6.25
N ILE A 10 -0.65 -6.56 -4.99
CA ILE A 10 -1.22 -5.36 -4.39
C ILE A 10 -0.15 -4.68 -3.55
N ALA A 11 0.21 -3.43 -3.91
CA ALA A 11 0.99 -2.58 -3.02
C ALA A 11 0.10 -2.03 -1.92
N VAL A 12 0.54 -2.14 -0.67
CA VAL A 12 -0.21 -1.65 0.49
C VAL A 12 0.59 -0.57 1.20
N PHE A 13 -0.04 0.59 1.33
CA PHE A 13 0.44 1.74 2.09
C PHE A 13 -0.36 1.87 3.38
N GLY A 14 0.30 2.16 4.49
CA GLY A 14 -0.37 2.29 5.78
C GLY A 14 0.57 2.62 6.92
N SER A 15 0.00 2.88 8.09
CA SER A 15 0.73 3.26 9.31
C SER A 15 1.74 2.19 9.73
N ALA A 16 2.93 2.64 10.13
CA ALA A 16 3.95 1.80 10.75
C ALA A 16 3.83 1.71 12.29
N VAL A 17 2.91 2.49 12.88
CA VAL A 17 2.83 2.70 14.34
C VAL A 17 1.46 2.35 14.94
N SER A 18 0.51 1.83 14.16
CA SER A 18 -0.79 1.40 14.69
C SER A 18 -0.62 0.28 15.71
N GLU A 19 -1.31 0.38 16.82
CA GLU A 19 -1.25 -0.60 17.91
C GLU A 19 -2.02 -1.87 17.55
N LYS A 20 -1.60 -3.01 18.13
CA LYS A 20 -2.13 -4.34 17.78
C LYS A 20 -3.58 -4.57 18.22
N ASP A 21 -4.06 -3.81 19.18
CA ASP A 21 -5.44 -3.81 19.68
C ASP A 21 -6.35 -2.77 19.02
N SER A 22 -5.81 -1.97 18.09
CA SER A 22 -6.58 -0.97 17.37
C SER A 22 -7.53 -1.58 16.32
N ILE A 23 -8.60 -0.85 16.01
CA ILE A 23 -9.54 -1.24 14.97
C ILE A 23 -8.88 -1.25 13.58
N GLU A 24 -7.95 -0.33 13.35
CA GLU A 24 -7.17 -0.25 12.10
C GLU A 24 -6.34 -1.51 11.90
N TYR A 25 -5.69 -2.00 12.96
CA TYR A 25 -4.93 -3.25 12.90
C TYR A 25 -5.84 -4.44 12.61
N ALA A 26 -6.97 -4.56 13.30
CA ALA A 26 -7.94 -5.64 13.10
C ALA A 26 -8.51 -5.63 11.67
N ASN A 27 -8.87 -4.47 11.14
CA ASN A 27 -9.33 -4.31 9.77
C ASN A 27 -8.25 -4.69 8.75
N ALA A 28 -7.00 -4.29 8.98
CA ALA A 28 -5.88 -4.66 8.11
C ALA A 28 -5.65 -6.18 8.08
N VAL A 29 -5.74 -6.88 9.21
CA VAL A 29 -5.68 -8.36 9.24
C VAL A 29 -6.79 -8.96 8.40
N ARG A 30 -8.03 -8.47 8.55
CA ARG A 30 -9.18 -8.96 7.78
C ARG A 30 -8.98 -8.76 6.28
N ILE A 31 -8.53 -7.58 5.87
CA ILE A 31 -8.26 -7.27 4.45
C ILE A 31 -7.13 -8.15 3.92
N GLY A 32 -6.07 -8.37 4.70
CA GLY A 32 -4.97 -9.26 4.33
C GLY A 32 -5.43 -10.71 4.06
N ARG A 33 -6.36 -11.23 4.88
CA ARG A 33 -6.96 -12.54 4.63
C ARG A 33 -7.73 -12.59 3.31
N ILE A 34 -8.53 -11.56 3.03
CA ILE A 34 -9.28 -11.48 1.76
C ILE A 34 -8.30 -11.50 0.58
N ILE A 35 -7.29 -10.64 0.61
CA ILE A 35 -6.28 -10.52 -0.46
C ILE A 35 -5.59 -11.86 -0.73
N GLY A 36 -5.15 -12.55 0.33
CA GLY A 36 -4.46 -13.82 0.18
C GLY A 36 -5.40 -14.96 -0.24
N THR A 37 -6.66 -14.98 0.21
CA THR A 37 -7.68 -15.95 -0.21
C THR A 37 -8.02 -15.79 -1.69
N GLU A 38 -8.10 -14.56 -2.18
CA GLU A 38 -8.33 -14.24 -3.59
C GLU A 38 -7.08 -14.47 -4.48
N GLY A 39 -6.00 -14.97 -3.89
CA GLY A 39 -4.81 -15.38 -4.63
C GLY A 39 -3.85 -14.27 -5.01
N TYR A 40 -3.96 -13.08 -4.43
CA TYR A 40 -3.01 -12.00 -4.64
C TYR A 40 -1.78 -12.14 -3.73
N ASN A 41 -0.68 -11.52 -4.13
CA ASN A 41 0.48 -11.28 -3.29
C ASN A 41 0.49 -9.82 -2.82
N LEU A 42 1.17 -9.55 -1.71
CA LEU A 42 1.34 -8.21 -1.14
C LEU A 42 2.77 -7.69 -1.32
N LEU A 43 2.86 -6.39 -1.53
CA LEU A 43 4.08 -5.62 -1.43
C LEU A 43 3.83 -4.42 -0.49
N CYS A 44 4.62 -4.24 0.56
CA CYS A 44 4.47 -3.15 1.52
C CYS A 44 5.82 -2.66 2.05
N GLY A 45 5.81 -1.71 2.98
CA GLY A 45 7.03 -1.25 3.65
C GLY A 45 7.69 -2.29 4.55
N GLY A 46 6.99 -3.35 4.91
CA GLY A 46 7.53 -4.50 5.64
C GLY A 46 7.76 -4.30 7.14
N TYR A 47 7.39 -3.17 7.72
CA TYR A 47 7.59 -2.86 9.14
C TYR A 47 6.34 -3.17 9.99
N GLY A 48 6.17 -2.52 11.14
CA GLY A 48 5.07 -2.74 12.07
C GLY A 48 3.73 -2.10 11.66
N GLY A 49 2.82 -2.00 12.62
CA GLY A 49 1.52 -1.36 12.46
C GLY A 49 0.61 -2.05 11.44
N VAL A 50 -0.06 -1.25 10.62
CA VAL A 50 -0.96 -1.74 9.56
C VAL A 50 -0.24 -2.65 8.57
N MET A 51 1.05 -2.39 8.26
CA MET A 51 1.85 -3.23 7.37
C MET A 51 2.07 -4.64 7.94
N GLU A 52 2.35 -4.75 9.26
CA GLU A 52 2.43 -6.05 9.93
C GLU A 52 1.08 -6.76 9.93
N ALA A 53 0.01 -6.03 10.23
CA ALA A 53 -1.34 -6.57 10.33
C ALA A 53 -1.81 -7.19 9.00
N ILE A 54 -1.63 -6.48 7.90
CA ILE A 54 -2.06 -6.98 6.59
C ILE A 54 -1.22 -8.17 6.13
N CYS A 55 0.10 -8.16 6.42
CA CYS A 55 0.96 -9.31 6.17
C CYS A 55 0.56 -10.52 7.00
N LYS A 56 0.19 -10.32 8.28
CA LYS A 56 -0.34 -11.38 9.15
C LYS A 56 -1.56 -12.04 8.52
N GLY A 57 -2.56 -11.25 8.13
CA GLY A 57 -3.78 -11.78 7.51
C GLY A 57 -3.50 -12.51 6.20
N CYS A 58 -2.62 -12.00 5.37
CA CYS A 58 -2.21 -12.63 4.12
C CYS A 58 -1.44 -13.94 4.36
N HIS A 59 -0.59 -14.00 5.39
CA HIS A 59 0.19 -15.19 5.76
C HIS A 59 -0.70 -16.33 6.29
N GLU A 60 -1.84 -16.02 6.89
CA GLU A 60 -2.84 -17.01 7.33
C GLU A 60 -3.55 -17.72 6.15
N THR A 61 -3.24 -17.34 4.93
CA THR A 61 -3.79 -17.85 3.68
C THR A 61 -2.67 -18.28 2.74
N ALA A 62 -2.94 -18.43 1.46
CA ALA A 62 -1.92 -18.81 0.44
C ALA A 62 -1.16 -17.61 -0.16
N GLY A 63 -1.36 -16.40 0.36
CA GLY A 63 -0.70 -15.19 -0.11
C GLY A 63 0.73 -15.05 0.40
N ARG A 64 1.54 -14.29 -0.32
CA ARG A 64 2.91 -13.95 0.07
C ARG A 64 3.05 -12.46 0.25
N CYS A 65 3.84 -12.04 1.26
CA CYS A 65 4.15 -10.67 1.55
C CYS A 65 5.61 -10.37 1.28
N ARG A 66 5.88 -9.39 0.44
CA ARG A 66 7.23 -8.83 0.25
C ARG A 66 7.31 -7.46 0.88
N GLY A 67 8.48 -7.13 1.43
CA GLY A 67 8.74 -5.83 2.00
C GLY A 67 9.83 -5.08 1.23
N ILE A 68 9.69 -3.74 1.14
CA ILE A 68 10.73 -2.86 0.66
C ILE A 68 10.98 -1.73 1.66
N GLY A 69 12.17 -1.73 2.24
CA GLY A 69 12.64 -0.75 3.22
C GLY A 69 13.64 0.24 2.65
N LEU A 70 14.10 1.14 3.51
CA LEU A 70 15.18 2.09 3.23
C LEU A 70 16.42 1.70 4.03
N TYR A 71 17.62 1.89 3.49
CA TYR A 71 18.89 1.53 4.13
C TYR A 71 19.07 2.16 5.52
N HIS A 72 18.58 3.38 5.70
CA HIS A 72 18.69 4.08 6.98
C HIS A 72 17.64 3.68 8.03
N PHE A 73 16.68 2.84 7.68
CA PHE A 73 15.74 2.28 8.65
C PHE A 73 16.35 1.04 9.29
N THR A 74 16.69 1.15 10.57
CA THR A 74 17.38 0.09 11.33
C THR A 74 16.46 -0.98 11.88
N LYS A 75 15.13 -0.76 11.84
CA LYS A 75 14.15 -1.75 12.31
C LYS A 75 14.12 -2.96 11.38
N PRO A 76 14.13 -4.19 11.92
CA PRO A 76 13.95 -5.39 11.10
C PRO A 76 12.55 -5.43 10.49
N PRO A 77 12.37 -6.16 9.38
CA PRO A 77 11.05 -6.43 8.83
C PRO A 77 10.20 -7.23 9.82
N ASN A 78 8.87 -7.14 9.70
CA ASN A 78 7.96 -7.94 10.52
C ASN A 78 8.06 -9.43 10.16
N GLN A 79 7.65 -10.30 11.10
CA GLN A 79 7.82 -11.75 11.01
C GLN A 79 7.03 -12.44 9.88
N TYR A 80 6.06 -11.74 9.26
CA TYR A 80 5.19 -12.28 8.20
C TYR A 80 5.72 -12.00 6.79
N ILE A 81 6.88 -11.33 6.67
CA ILE A 81 7.52 -11.01 5.39
C ILE A 81 8.23 -12.25 4.84
N ASN A 82 7.89 -12.65 3.62
CA ASN A 82 8.52 -13.78 2.91
C ASN A 82 9.82 -13.38 2.16
N GLY A 83 10.02 -12.09 1.91
CA GLY A 83 11.21 -11.55 1.28
C GLY A 83 11.29 -10.05 1.49
N PHE A 84 12.47 -9.55 1.84
CA PHE A 84 12.71 -8.14 2.15
C PHE A 84 13.91 -7.62 1.39
N ILE A 85 13.76 -6.47 0.78
CA ILE A 85 14.85 -5.72 0.15
C ILE A 85 14.92 -4.32 0.72
N THR A 86 16.07 -3.70 0.64
CA THR A 86 16.27 -2.29 0.99
C THR A 86 16.84 -1.52 -0.19
N VAL A 87 16.50 -0.25 -0.25
CA VAL A 87 16.99 0.68 -1.27
C VAL A 87 17.52 1.96 -0.62
N PRO A 88 18.41 2.71 -1.29
CA PRO A 88 19.04 3.90 -0.71
C PRO A 88 18.07 5.06 -0.47
N THR A 89 17.15 5.29 -1.39
CA THR A 89 16.32 6.51 -1.42
C THR A 89 14.82 6.22 -1.43
N LEU A 90 14.05 7.20 -0.96
CA LEU A 90 12.58 7.15 -1.05
C LEU A 90 12.11 7.06 -2.50
N GLY A 91 12.75 7.78 -3.41
CA GLY A 91 12.39 7.73 -4.84
C GLY A 91 12.53 6.33 -5.43
N GLU A 92 13.63 5.62 -5.13
CA GLU A 92 13.82 4.23 -5.56
C GLU A 92 12.76 3.29 -4.94
N ARG A 93 12.41 3.51 -3.67
CA ARG A 93 11.34 2.75 -3.01
C ARG A 93 9.99 2.95 -3.66
N LEU A 94 9.62 4.20 -3.96
CA LEU A 94 8.37 4.54 -4.65
C LEU A 94 8.34 3.94 -6.07
N ASN A 95 9.43 4.07 -6.82
CA ASN A 95 9.55 3.47 -8.14
C ASN A 95 9.44 1.94 -8.10
N TYR A 96 9.95 1.30 -7.05
CA TYR A 96 9.82 -0.15 -6.88
C TYR A 96 8.35 -0.55 -6.69
N PHE A 97 7.59 0.17 -5.86
CA PHE A 97 6.14 -0.06 -5.72
C PHE A 97 5.43 0.05 -7.07
N ILE A 98 5.72 1.10 -7.84
CA ILE A 98 5.13 1.32 -9.16
C ILE A 98 5.41 0.17 -10.12
N ALA A 99 6.67 -0.27 -10.18
CA ALA A 99 7.11 -1.27 -11.16
C ALA A 99 6.60 -2.69 -10.84
N HIS A 100 6.33 -3.00 -9.56
CA HIS A 100 6.08 -4.37 -9.12
C HIS A 100 4.67 -4.60 -8.57
N SER A 101 3.75 -3.65 -8.79
CA SER A 101 2.36 -3.78 -8.33
C SER A 101 1.36 -3.56 -9.45
N ASP A 102 0.24 -4.27 -9.37
CA ASP A 102 -0.88 -4.15 -10.29
C ASP A 102 -2.00 -3.27 -9.73
N ILE A 103 -2.09 -3.19 -8.40
CA ILE A 103 -3.12 -2.45 -7.65
C ILE A 103 -2.42 -1.76 -6.48
N PHE A 104 -2.90 -0.59 -6.11
CA PHE A 104 -2.49 0.13 -4.90
C PHE A 104 -3.64 0.19 -3.92
N LEU A 105 -3.37 -0.09 -2.66
CA LEU A 105 -4.31 0.01 -1.56
C LEU A 105 -3.70 0.84 -0.44
N ALA A 106 -4.33 1.95 -0.09
CA ALA A 106 -3.95 2.74 1.07
C ALA A 106 -4.95 2.54 2.20
N LEU A 107 -4.44 2.16 3.36
CA LEU A 107 -5.17 2.11 4.62
C LEU A 107 -4.88 3.37 5.45
N SER A 108 -5.41 3.44 6.66
CA SER A 108 -5.09 4.54 7.58
C SER A 108 -3.58 4.66 7.80
N GLY A 109 -3.06 5.88 7.70
CA GLY A 109 -1.63 6.11 7.83
C GLY A 109 -1.27 7.58 8.01
N GLY A 110 0.02 7.84 8.15
CA GLY A 110 0.58 9.18 8.32
C GLY A 110 1.08 9.79 7.02
N ILE A 111 1.99 10.76 7.17
CA ILE A 111 2.55 11.52 6.04
C ILE A 111 3.21 10.63 4.97
N GLY A 112 3.86 9.53 5.38
CA GLY A 112 4.47 8.58 4.43
C GLY A 112 3.42 7.94 3.53
N THR A 113 2.29 7.51 4.10
CA THR A 113 1.17 6.91 3.35
C THR A 113 0.55 7.92 2.39
N VAL A 114 0.37 9.16 2.83
CA VAL A 114 -0.11 10.25 1.95
C VAL A 114 0.88 10.52 0.82
N THR A 115 2.17 10.55 1.11
CA THR A 115 3.23 10.72 0.10
C THR A 115 3.18 9.62 -0.96
N GLU A 116 3.05 8.37 -0.54
CA GLU A 116 2.97 7.21 -1.44
C GLU A 116 1.73 7.31 -2.35
N VAL A 117 0.57 7.64 -1.80
CA VAL A 117 -0.67 7.84 -2.57
C VAL A 117 -0.54 9.00 -3.56
N MET A 118 -0.07 10.15 -3.11
CA MET A 118 0.06 11.33 -3.96
C MET A 118 1.05 11.12 -5.10
N PHE A 119 2.14 10.39 -4.85
CA PHE A 119 3.11 10.06 -5.87
C PHE A 119 2.50 9.17 -6.97
N VAL A 120 1.80 8.09 -6.59
CA VAL A 120 1.10 7.22 -7.55
C VAL A 120 0.04 7.99 -8.32
N TRP A 121 -0.74 8.81 -7.62
CA TRP A 121 -1.81 9.60 -8.23
C TRP A 121 -1.29 10.61 -9.24
N ASP A 122 -0.19 11.31 -8.94
CA ASP A 122 0.43 12.25 -9.87
C ASP A 122 0.95 11.56 -11.14
N LEU A 123 1.54 10.38 -11.02
CA LEU A 123 2.00 9.60 -12.16
C LEU A 123 0.85 9.09 -13.04
N LEU A 124 -0.27 8.68 -12.44
CA LEU A 124 -1.49 8.30 -13.17
C LEU A 124 -2.09 9.50 -13.89
N LYS A 125 -2.28 10.61 -13.18
CA LYS A 125 -2.82 11.86 -13.74
C LYS A 125 -2.01 12.37 -14.92
N SER A 126 -0.69 12.27 -14.84
CA SER A 126 0.23 12.75 -15.89
C SER A 126 0.47 11.73 -17.01
N GLY A 127 -0.14 10.54 -16.92
CA GLY A 127 0.03 9.48 -17.92
C GLY A 127 1.44 8.86 -17.96
N GLN A 128 2.23 9.04 -16.90
CA GLN A 128 3.59 8.48 -16.82
C GLN A 128 3.60 6.97 -16.55
N ILE A 129 2.50 6.45 -16.00
CA ILE A 129 2.30 5.01 -15.81
C ILE A 129 0.96 4.59 -16.40
N THR A 130 0.85 3.30 -16.73
CA THR A 130 -0.42 2.71 -17.18
C THR A 130 -1.46 2.75 -16.05
N GLU A 131 -2.72 2.84 -16.42
CA GLU A 131 -3.85 2.87 -15.47
C GLU A 131 -3.81 1.65 -14.55
N LYS A 132 -3.83 1.92 -13.25
CA LYS A 132 -3.87 0.92 -12.18
C LYS A 132 -4.84 1.41 -11.10
N PRO A 133 -5.68 0.52 -10.52
CA PRO A 133 -6.58 0.92 -9.43
C PRO A 133 -5.80 1.42 -8.20
N VAL A 134 -6.25 2.55 -7.63
CA VAL A 134 -5.80 3.07 -6.34
C VAL A 134 -7.00 3.10 -5.40
N LEU A 135 -7.03 2.19 -4.46
CA LEU A 135 -8.11 2.03 -3.48
C LEU A 135 -7.71 2.71 -2.17
N LEU A 136 -8.59 3.54 -1.64
CA LEU A 136 -8.38 4.29 -0.39
C LEU A 136 -9.39 3.80 0.64
N TYR A 137 -8.95 3.03 1.62
CA TYR A 137 -9.82 2.42 2.63
C TYR A 137 -9.81 3.23 3.93
N GLY A 138 -10.98 3.66 4.35
CA GLY A 138 -11.25 4.34 5.62
C GLY A 138 -11.73 5.79 5.46
N GLU A 139 -12.51 6.24 6.44
CA GLU A 139 -13.19 7.56 6.44
C GLU A 139 -12.25 8.76 6.29
N GLY A 140 -11.04 8.65 6.81
CA GLY A 140 -10.03 9.72 6.71
C GLY A 140 -9.68 10.09 5.26
N TRP A 141 -9.77 9.15 4.33
CA TRP A 141 -9.50 9.40 2.92
C TRP A 141 -10.60 10.22 2.25
N GLU A 142 -11.87 9.99 2.58
CA GLU A 142 -12.97 10.80 2.05
C GLU A 142 -12.84 12.26 2.48
N SER A 143 -12.56 12.50 3.78
CA SER A 143 -12.32 13.83 4.31
C SER A 143 -11.11 14.50 3.66
N PHE A 144 -10.03 13.75 3.44
CA PHE A 144 -8.82 14.24 2.76
C PHE A 144 -9.11 14.64 1.31
N LEU A 145 -9.81 13.79 0.53
CA LEU A 145 -10.17 14.11 -0.85
C LEU A 145 -11.11 15.31 -0.95
N THR A 146 -12.03 15.46 -0.01
CA THR A 146 -12.92 16.63 0.08
C THR A 146 -12.10 17.90 0.31
N SER A 147 -11.17 17.88 1.26
CA SER A 147 -10.28 19.02 1.53
C SER A 147 -9.42 19.39 0.32
N LEU A 148 -8.97 18.42 -0.45
CA LEU A 148 -8.23 18.68 -1.69
C LEU A 148 -9.09 19.32 -2.77
N ARG A 149 -10.35 18.91 -2.92
CA ARG A 149 -11.29 19.49 -3.88
C ARG A 149 -11.63 20.93 -3.57
N GLU A 150 -11.77 21.25 -2.29
CA GLU A 150 -12.20 22.57 -1.84
C GLU A 150 -11.03 23.56 -1.66
N GLY A 151 -9.85 23.06 -1.27
CA GLY A 151 -8.72 23.90 -0.87
C GLY A 151 -7.62 24.06 -1.92
N PHE A 152 -7.66 23.29 -3.02
CA PHE A 152 -6.59 23.29 -4.03
C PHE A 152 -7.12 23.41 -5.46
N ILE A 153 -6.25 23.87 -6.36
CA ILE A 153 -6.57 23.97 -7.80
C ILE A 153 -6.29 22.61 -8.45
N ILE A 154 -7.21 21.67 -8.29
CA ILE A 154 -7.12 20.32 -8.85
C ILE A 154 -8.32 20.10 -9.77
N ASP A 155 -8.06 19.69 -11.03
CA ASP A 155 -9.13 19.31 -11.93
C ASP A 155 -9.90 18.10 -11.37
N THR A 156 -11.22 18.24 -11.29
CA THR A 156 -12.11 17.20 -10.74
C THR A 156 -12.01 15.88 -11.49
N ALA A 157 -11.66 15.90 -12.78
CA ALA A 157 -11.44 14.72 -13.60
C ALA A 157 -10.31 13.81 -13.07
N TYR A 158 -9.34 14.35 -12.34
CA TYR A 158 -8.23 13.55 -11.80
C TYR A 158 -8.63 12.67 -10.62
N PHE A 159 -9.72 13.00 -9.92
CA PHE A 159 -10.21 12.17 -8.81
C PHE A 159 -10.70 10.78 -9.25
N ARG A 160 -10.91 10.55 -10.56
CA ARG A 160 -11.22 9.21 -11.09
C ARG A 160 -10.13 8.16 -10.83
N HIS A 161 -8.89 8.59 -10.61
CA HIS A 161 -7.76 7.69 -10.38
C HIS A 161 -7.69 7.12 -8.96
N VAL A 162 -8.42 7.71 -8.01
CA VAL A 162 -8.41 7.31 -6.60
C VAL A 162 -9.83 6.99 -6.14
N LEU A 163 -10.02 5.79 -5.61
CA LEU A 163 -11.33 5.23 -5.30
C LEU A 163 -11.49 5.01 -3.79
N PRO A 164 -12.23 5.85 -3.08
CA PRO A 164 -12.61 5.58 -1.71
C PRO A 164 -13.41 4.28 -1.63
N VAL A 165 -13.07 3.44 -0.66
CA VAL A 165 -13.72 2.15 -0.39
C VAL A 165 -13.82 1.92 1.12
N GLY A 166 -14.89 1.26 1.59
CA GLY A 166 -15.00 0.95 3.02
C GLY A 166 -16.39 0.86 3.55
#